data_20ea096e49cd0d6fc762658cce9b655e
#
_entry.id   20ea096e49cd0d6fc762658cce9b655e
#
_cell.length_a   1.000
_cell.length_b   1.000
_cell.length_c   1.000
_cell.angle_alpha   90.00
_cell.angle_beta   90.00
_cell.angle_gamma   90.00
#
_symmetry.space_group_name_H-M   'P 1'
#
loop_
_entity.id
_entity.type
_entity.pdbx_description
1 polymer ?
#
loop_
_entity_poly.entity_id
_entity_poly.type
_entity_poly.pdbx_seq_one_letter_code
_entity_poly.pdbx_strand_id
1 'polypeptide(L)'
;MRTERAMTEPDPKTTDPLVIFTPSGKRGRVAAGTPVLTAARQLGVDLDSVCGGRGICSKCQVTPGFGEFAKHGLHVAPDALSPFNSVEERYDRIRGLKPGRRLGCQAQILGDMVIDVPPESQVHKQVVRKRAEARDIVLDPAVRLHYVEVEEPDMH
;
A
#
# COMPACT_ATOMS: atom_id res chain seq x y z
N MET A 1 -5.37 18.82 -33.51
CA MET A 1 -4.52 17.62 -33.64
C MET A 1 -4.32 17.06 -32.24
N ARG A 2 -5.03 15.98 -31.91
CA ARG A 2 -4.87 15.27 -30.64
C ARG A 2 -3.78 14.22 -30.86
N THR A 3 -2.69 14.34 -30.13
CA THR A 3 -1.63 13.33 -30.08
C THR A 3 -2.13 12.16 -29.24
N GLU A 4 -2.47 11.07 -29.90
CA GLU A 4 -2.72 9.77 -29.27
C GLU A 4 -1.44 9.33 -28.56
N ARG A 5 -1.56 9.19 -27.27
CA ARG A 5 -0.52 8.59 -26.42
C ARG A 5 -0.55 7.09 -26.69
N ALA A 6 0.41 6.61 -27.49
CA ALA A 6 0.61 5.20 -27.74
C ALA A 6 0.74 4.46 -26.40
N MET A 7 -0.21 3.57 -26.13
CA MET A 7 -0.09 2.56 -25.08
C MET A 7 1.04 1.63 -25.53
N THR A 8 2.19 1.75 -24.88
CA THR A 8 3.32 0.85 -25.09
C THR A 8 2.89 -0.54 -24.60
N GLU A 9 2.70 -1.48 -25.52
CA GLU A 9 2.54 -2.89 -25.20
C GLU A 9 3.79 -3.38 -24.44
N PRO A 10 3.63 -4.20 -23.37
CA PRO A 10 4.77 -4.71 -22.63
C PRO A 10 5.57 -5.65 -23.52
N ASP A 11 6.86 -5.39 -23.62
CA ASP A 11 7.85 -6.16 -24.38
C ASP A 11 7.86 -7.63 -23.91
N PRO A 12 7.69 -8.64 -24.76
CA PRO A 12 7.53 -10.04 -24.35
C PRO A 12 8.82 -10.72 -23.85
N LYS A 13 9.86 -9.96 -23.54
CA LYS A 13 11.17 -10.47 -23.10
C LYS A 13 11.61 -10.07 -21.70
N THR A 14 10.77 -9.45 -20.89
CA THR A 14 11.14 -9.20 -19.50
C THR A 14 10.87 -10.44 -18.66
N THR A 15 11.97 -11.08 -18.21
CA THR A 15 11.99 -12.18 -17.24
C THR A 15 11.56 -11.74 -15.83
N ASP A 16 11.12 -10.50 -15.67
CA ASP A 16 10.70 -9.93 -14.41
C ASP A 16 9.40 -10.56 -13.92
N PRO A 17 9.33 -10.99 -12.64
CA PRO A 17 8.15 -11.54 -12.03
C PRO A 17 6.90 -10.66 -12.15
N LEU A 18 5.76 -11.29 -12.47
CA LEU A 18 4.46 -10.66 -12.41
C LEU A 18 3.90 -10.77 -10.98
N VAL A 19 3.58 -9.65 -10.38
CA VAL A 19 2.99 -9.57 -9.04
C VAL A 19 1.57 -9.05 -9.10
N ILE A 20 0.66 -9.72 -8.42
CA ILE A 20 -0.74 -9.32 -8.29
C ILE A 20 -1.06 -9.14 -6.81
N PHE A 21 -1.52 -7.96 -6.45
CA PHE A 21 -1.95 -7.66 -5.09
C PHE A 21 -3.46 -7.74 -4.94
N THR A 22 -3.92 -8.52 -3.98
CA THR A 22 -5.33 -8.60 -3.59
C THR A 22 -5.53 -7.88 -2.25
N PRO A 23 -6.72 -7.32 -2.00
CA PRO A 23 -7.92 -7.27 -2.83
C PRO A 23 -7.90 -6.16 -3.90
N SER A 24 -6.85 -5.32 -3.95
CA SER A 24 -6.80 -4.13 -4.82
C SER A 24 -6.86 -4.47 -6.32
N GLY A 25 -6.42 -5.68 -6.71
CA GLY A 25 -6.29 -6.11 -8.10
C GLY A 25 -5.14 -5.45 -8.86
N LYS A 26 -4.35 -4.60 -8.20
CA LYS A 26 -3.20 -3.94 -8.81
C LYS A 26 -2.12 -4.98 -9.13
N ARG A 27 -1.54 -4.87 -10.31
CA ARG A 27 -0.57 -5.82 -10.83
C ARG A 27 0.47 -5.15 -11.69
N GLY A 28 1.64 -5.75 -11.77
CA GLY A 28 2.74 -5.29 -12.61
C GLY A 28 3.95 -6.19 -12.49
N ARG A 29 4.94 -5.96 -13.34
CA ARG A 29 6.21 -6.67 -13.29
C ARG A 29 7.20 -5.88 -12.44
N VAL A 30 7.99 -6.60 -11.66
CA VAL A 30 9.03 -6.03 -10.79
C VAL A 30 10.29 -6.86 -10.93
N ALA A 31 11.45 -6.25 -10.77
CA ALA A 31 12.70 -6.98 -10.83
C ALA A 31 12.78 -8.08 -9.77
N ALA A 32 13.31 -9.25 -10.14
CA ALA A 32 13.53 -10.33 -9.18
C ALA A 32 14.43 -9.85 -8.01
N GLY A 33 14.11 -10.28 -6.79
CA GLY A 33 14.78 -9.82 -5.57
C GLY A 33 14.18 -8.54 -4.97
N THR A 34 13.17 -7.93 -5.61
CA THR A 34 12.50 -6.75 -5.05
C THR A 34 11.69 -7.13 -3.81
N PRO A 35 11.87 -6.41 -2.66
CA PRO A 35 11.01 -6.62 -1.49
C PRO A 35 9.54 -6.33 -1.81
N VAL A 36 8.64 -7.13 -1.25
CA VAL A 36 7.18 -6.98 -1.46
C VAL A 36 6.69 -5.57 -1.15
N LEU A 37 7.20 -4.94 -0.08
CA LEU A 37 6.85 -3.56 0.29
C LEU A 37 7.25 -2.56 -0.80
N THR A 38 8.41 -2.74 -1.42
CA THR A 38 8.90 -1.89 -2.51
C THR A 38 8.03 -2.08 -3.75
N ALA A 39 7.74 -3.33 -4.12
CA ALA A 39 6.84 -3.66 -5.22
C ALA A 39 5.43 -3.06 -5.01
N ALA A 40 4.89 -3.16 -3.79
CA ALA A 40 3.60 -2.54 -3.44
C ALA A 40 3.62 -1.03 -3.69
N ARG A 41 4.67 -0.32 -3.28
CA ARG A 41 4.83 1.12 -3.50
C ARG A 41 4.95 1.47 -4.98
N GLN A 42 5.74 0.71 -5.75
CA GLN A 42 5.89 0.92 -7.20
C GLN A 42 4.56 0.77 -7.94
N LEU A 43 3.73 -0.19 -7.52
CA LEU A 43 2.43 -0.46 -8.12
C LEU A 43 1.28 0.35 -7.48
N GLY A 44 1.60 1.25 -6.56
CA GLY A 44 0.62 2.12 -5.89
C GLY A 44 -0.35 1.34 -4.98
N VAL A 45 0.08 0.22 -4.42
CA VAL A 45 -0.69 -0.56 -3.45
C VAL A 45 -0.51 0.02 -2.05
N ASP A 46 -1.62 0.20 -1.33
CA ASP A 46 -1.59 0.67 0.05
C ASP A 46 -1.10 -0.45 0.98
N LEU A 47 0.19 -0.43 1.29
CA LEU A 47 0.81 -1.30 2.28
C LEU A 47 1.54 -0.46 3.31
N ASP A 48 1.10 -0.53 4.56
CA ASP A 48 1.60 0.30 5.65
C ASP A 48 3.01 -0.08 6.09
N SER A 49 3.81 0.90 6.43
CA SER A 49 5.16 0.69 6.97
C SER A 49 5.65 1.93 7.69
N VAL A 50 5.83 1.85 9.00
CA VAL A 50 6.29 2.97 9.84
C VAL A 50 7.74 2.84 10.29
N CYS A 51 8.36 1.66 10.13
CA CYS A 51 9.74 1.43 10.57
C CYS A 51 10.80 1.64 9.48
N GLY A 52 10.41 2.04 8.28
CA GLY A 52 11.33 2.20 7.16
C GLY A 52 11.96 0.89 6.66
N GLY A 53 11.25 -0.23 6.74
CA GLY A 53 11.73 -1.52 6.22
C GLY A 53 12.60 -2.34 7.19
N ARG A 54 12.73 -1.94 8.45
CA ARG A 54 13.59 -2.61 9.44
C ARG A 54 13.01 -3.90 10.04
N GLY A 55 11.82 -4.33 9.64
CA GLY A 55 11.20 -5.58 10.11
C GLY A 55 10.75 -5.56 11.56
N ILE A 56 10.49 -4.40 12.16
CA ILE A 56 10.16 -4.27 13.60
C ILE A 56 8.75 -3.80 13.90
N CYS A 57 8.02 -3.21 12.92
CA CYS A 57 6.69 -2.62 13.18
C CYS A 57 5.52 -3.53 12.83
N SER A 58 5.74 -4.60 12.09
CA SER A 58 4.71 -5.54 11.59
C SER A 58 3.59 -4.94 10.73
N LYS A 59 3.65 -3.67 10.39
CA LYS A 59 2.60 -3.02 9.62
C LYS A 59 2.52 -3.50 8.16
N CYS A 60 3.65 -3.96 7.62
CA CYS A 60 3.76 -4.48 6.26
C CYS A 60 3.52 -5.99 6.15
N GLN A 61 2.77 -6.60 7.06
CA GLN A 61 2.45 -8.02 6.94
C GLN A 61 1.59 -8.30 5.71
N VAL A 62 1.96 -9.33 4.97
CA VAL A 62 1.24 -9.80 3.78
C VAL A 62 1.07 -11.31 3.84
N THR A 63 0.09 -11.83 3.10
CA THR A 63 -0.10 -13.27 2.95
C THR A 63 0.24 -13.65 1.51
N PRO A 64 1.39 -14.32 1.27
CA PRO A 64 1.71 -14.84 -0.05
C PRO A 64 0.79 -16.00 -0.40
N GLY A 65 0.29 -16.03 -1.62
CA GLY A 65 -0.50 -17.14 -2.15
C GLY A 65 0.38 -18.05 -3.00
N PHE A 66 0.21 -19.38 -2.83
CA PHE A 66 0.91 -20.40 -3.59
C PHE A 66 -0.09 -21.35 -4.27
N GLY A 67 0.32 -21.96 -5.37
CA GLY A 67 -0.52 -22.88 -6.15
C GLY A 67 -1.22 -22.22 -7.32
N GLU A 68 -2.37 -22.80 -7.71
CA GLU A 68 -3.11 -22.39 -8.90
C GLU A 68 -4.04 -21.21 -8.62
N PHE A 69 -3.90 -20.15 -9.41
CA PHE A 69 -4.77 -18.97 -9.43
C PHE A 69 -5.45 -18.83 -10.79
N ALA A 70 -6.42 -19.70 -11.07
CA ALA A 70 -7.12 -19.75 -12.35
C ALA A 70 -7.70 -18.39 -12.79
N LYS A 71 -8.21 -17.59 -11.83
CA LYS A 71 -8.70 -16.22 -12.08
C LYS A 71 -7.65 -15.31 -12.71
N HIS A 72 -6.38 -15.56 -12.43
CA HIS A 72 -5.26 -14.73 -12.88
C HIS A 72 -4.40 -15.41 -13.95
N GLY A 73 -4.70 -16.69 -14.24
CA GLY A 73 -3.90 -17.50 -15.16
C GLY A 73 -2.48 -17.75 -14.67
N LEU A 74 -2.27 -17.79 -13.34
CA LEU A 74 -0.96 -17.95 -12.72
C LEU A 74 -0.88 -19.22 -11.90
N HIS A 75 0.28 -19.86 -12.00
CA HIS A 75 0.74 -20.88 -11.06
C HIS A 75 1.89 -20.29 -10.24
N VAL A 76 1.70 -20.19 -8.93
CA VAL A 76 2.70 -19.63 -8.01
C VAL A 76 3.46 -20.77 -7.35
N ALA A 77 4.73 -20.89 -7.69
CA ALA A 77 5.61 -21.91 -7.11
C ALA A 77 6.04 -21.53 -5.68
N PRO A 78 6.34 -22.51 -4.81
CA PRO A 78 6.76 -22.24 -3.42
C PRO A 78 8.04 -21.42 -3.29
N ASP A 79 8.91 -21.47 -4.29
CA ASP A 79 10.18 -20.74 -4.39
C ASP A 79 10.06 -19.34 -5.04
N ALA A 80 8.83 -18.94 -5.42
CA ALA A 80 8.56 -17.62 -5.96
C ALA A 80 8.78 -16.47 -4.96
N LEU A 81 8.91 -16.79 -3.67
CA LEU A 81 9.24 -15.87 -2.60
C LEU A 81 10.50 -16.34 -1.86
N SER A 82 11.34 -15.41 -1.43
CA SER A 82 12.54 -15.75 -0.65
C SER A 82 12.20 -16.50 0.63
N PRO A 83 13.08 -17.40 1.11
CA PRO A 83 12.89 -18.07 2.40
C PRO A 83 12.84 -17.06 3.55
N PHE A 84 12.36 -17.50 4.71
CA PHE A 84 12.42 -16.72 5.95
C PHE A 84 13.87 -16.28 6.22
N ASN A 85 14.05 -15.00 6.53
CA ASN A 85 15.36 -14.48 6.91
C ASN A 85 15.47 -14.28 8.42
N SER A 86 16.69 -14.03 8.90
CA SER A 86 16.96 -13.84 10.33
C SER A 86 16.18 -12.72 11.00
N VAL A 87 15.77 -11.70 10.24
CA VAL A 87 14.95 -10.59 10.75
C VAL A 87 13.52 -11.04 10.98
N GLU A 88 12.94 -11.81 10.04
CA GLU A 88 11.60 -12.38 10.18
C GLU A 88 11.57 -13.42 11.30
N GLU A 89 12.58 -14.28 11.40
CA GLU A 89 12.72 -15.26 12.49
C GLU A 89 12.81 -14.59 13.87
N ARG A 90 13.60 -13.53 13.96
CA ARG A 90 13.71 -12.73 15.19
C ARG A 90 12.37 -12.07 15.53
N TYR A 91 11.70 -11.51 14.53
CA TYR A 91 10.39 -10.89 14.73
C TYR A 91 9.36 -11.91 15.22
N ASP A 92 9.29 -13.07 14.56
CA ASP A 92 8.36 -14.14 14.90
C ASP A 92 8.58 -14.64 16.32
N ARG A 93 9.83 -14.88 16.71
CA ARG A 93 10.20 -15.33 18.06
C ARG A 93 9.81 -14.33 19.16
N ILE A 94 9.89 -13.01 18.87
CA ILE A 94 9.68 -11.98 19.90
C ILE A 94 8.22 -11.53 19.96
N ARG A 95 7.55 -11.43 18.83
CA ARG A 95 6.22 -10.84 18.71
C ARG A 95 5.16 -11.75 18.11
N GLY A 96 5.58 -12.82 17.44
CA GLY A 96 4.73 -13.74 16.70
C GLY A 96 4.22 -13.15 15.38
N LEU A 97 4.48 -13.86 14.29
CA LEU A 97 3.80 -13.63 13.02
C LEU A 97 2.53 -14.46 12.99
N LYS A 98 1.45 -13.91 12.42
CA LYS A 98 0.27 -14.73 12.17
C LYS A 98 0.61 -15.84 11.18
N PRO A 99 0.04 -17.04 11.33
CA PRO A 99 0.31 -18.17 10.42
C PRO A 99 0.15 -17.79 8.95
N GLY A 100 1.10 -18.20 8.12
CA GLY A 100 1.12 -17.92 6.69
C GLY A 100 1.49 -16.49 6.30
N ARG A 101 1.82 -15.62 7.24
CA ARG A 101 2.23 -14.25 6.94
C ARG A 101 3.73 -14.08 6.84
N ARG A 102 4.11 -13.07 6.08
CA ARG A 102 5.48 -12.62 5.87
C ARG A 102 5.58 -11.12 6.11
N LEU A 103 6.75 -10.64 6.48
CA LEU A 103 7.04 -9.21 6.54
C LEU A 103 7.36 -8.71 5.12
N GLY A 104 6.48 -7.91 4.53
CA GLY A 104 6.63 -7.42 3.16
C GLY A 104 7.92 -6.62 2.93
N CYS A 105 8.50 -6.02 3.96
CA CYS A 105 9.78 -5.32 3.86
C CYS A 105 11.00 -6.26 3.83
N GLN A 106 10.84 -7.54 4.17
CA GLN A 106 11.92 -8.53 4.24
C GLN A 106 11.79 -9.58 3.15
N ALA A 107 10.56 -10.03 2.86
CA ALA A 107 10.30 -11.02 1.84
C ALA A 107 10.56 -10.46 0.44
N GLN A 108 11.39 -11.16 -0.35
CA GLN A 108 11.79 -10.77 -1.71
C GLN A 108 11.05 -11.62 -2.74
N ILE A 109 10.60 -10.99 -3.80
CA ILE A 109 9.89 -11.61 -4.92
C ILE A 109 10.92 -12.22 -5.87
N LEU A 110 10.82 -13.52 -6.12
CA LEU A 110 11.74 -14.27 -7.00
C LEU A 110 11.03 -14.82 -8.26
N GLY A 111 9.72 -14.97 -8.20
CA GLY A 111 8.89 -15.47 -9.29
C GLY A 111 7.51 -14.83 -9.29
N ASP A 112 6.67 -15.24 -10.25
CA ASP A 112 5.29 -14.76 -10.35
C ASP A 112 4.54 -15.01 -9.05
N MET A 113 3.81 -13.99 -8.55
CA MET A 113 3.17 -14.06 -7.23
C MET A 113 1.80 -13.43 -7.18
N VAL A 114 0.95 -14.02 -6.33
CA VAL A 114 -0.27 -13.39 -5.83
C VAL A 114 -0.07 -13.11 -4.35
N ILE A 115 -0.24 -11.87 -3.94
CA ILE A 115 0.00 -11.40 -2.57
C ILE A 115 -1.26 -10.75 -2.03
N ASP A 116 -1.78 -11.29 -0.94
CA ASP A 116 -2.90 -10.68 -0.24
C ASP A 116 -2.42 -9.67 0.80
N VAL A 117 -2.99 -8.47 0.74
CA VAL A 117 -2.75 -7.40 1.70
C VAL A 117 -3.92 -7.36 2.68
N PRO A 118 -3.74 -7.88 3.89
CA PRO A 118 -4.82 -7.93 4.87
C PRO A 118 -5.24 -6.52 5.30
N PRO A 119 -6.51 -6.32 5.72
CA PRO A 119 -7.05 -5.00 6.07
C PRO A 119 -6.22 -4.24 7.10
N GLU A 120 -5.65 -4.94 8.07
CA GLU A 120 -4.82 -4.35 9.12
C GLU A 120 -3.43 -3.87 8.65
N SER A 121 -3.01 -4.29 7.45
CA SER A 121 -1.75 -3.86 6.82
C SER A 121 -1.97 -2.79 5.75
N GLN A 122 -3.22 -2.42 5.47
CA GLN A 122 -3.52 -1.31 4.58
C GLN A 122 -3.39 0.01 5.34
N VAL A 123 -2.98 1.05 4.62
CA VAL A 123 -3.00 2.40 5.19
C VAL A 123 -4.43 2.73 5.55
N HIS A 124 -4.69 2.93 6.84
CA HIS A 124 -6.02 3.26 7.31
C HIS A 124 -6.44 4.61 6.73
N LYS A 125 -7.25 4.60 5.69
CA LYS A 125 -8.02 5.78 5.32
C LYS A 125 -8.89 6.10 6.55
N GLN A 126 -8.62 7.22 7.18
CA GLN A 126 -9.50 7.72 8.23
C GLN A 126 -10.86 7.99 7.61
N VAL A 127 -11.72 7.00 7.62
CA VAL A 127 -13.14 7.20 7.33
C VAL A 127 -13.74 7.75 8.61
N VAL A 128 -13.56 9.05 8.83
CA VAL A 128 -14.31 9.77 9.84
C VAL A 128 -15.75 9.85 9.34
N ARG A 129 -16.48 8.77 9.46
CA ARG A 129 -17.95 8.78 9.39
C ARG A 129 -18.47 9.27 10.73
N LYS A 130 -18.26 10.54 11.00
CA LYS A 130 -19.12 11.20 11.98
C LYS A 130 -20.53 11.14 11.39
N ARG A 131 -21.43 10.43 12.05
CA ARG A 131 -22.86 10.64 11.80
C ARG A 131 -23.09 12.13 11.95
N ALA A 132 -23.66 12.76 10.92
CA ALA A 132 -24.22 14.09 11.04
C ALA A 132 -25.40 13.94 12.01
N GLU A 133 -25.13 14.10 13.29
CA GLU A 133 -26.21 14.33 14.25
C GLU A 133 -26.67 15.76 13.98
N ALA A 134 -27.90 15.89 13.50
CA ALA A 134 -28.57 17.18 13.42
C ALA A 134 -28.79 17.64 14.88
N ARG A 135 -27.85 18.46 15.35
CA ARG A 135 -27.99 19.18 16.61
C ARG A 135 -28.37 20.59 16.27
N ASP A 136 -29.43 21.09 16.89
CA ASP A 136 -29.71 22.52 16.89
C ASP A 136 -28.59 23.23 17.66
N ILE A 137 -27.64 23.77 16.93
CA ILE A 137 -26.51 24.52 17.50
C ILE A 137 -26.87 25.99 17.43
N VAL A 138 -27.07 26.61 18.61
CA VAL A 138 -27.12 28.06 18.71
C VAL A 138 -25.68 28.57 18.52
N LEU A 139 -25.46 29.31 17.42
CA LEU A 139 -24.18 29.90 17.12
C LEU A 139 -23.93 31.10 18.04
N ASP A 140 -23.10 30.92 19.03
CA ASP A 140 -22.57 32.01 19.86
C ASP A 140 -21.02 31.96 19.81
N PRO A 141 -20.40 32.42 18.73
CA PRO A 141 -18.97 32.33 18.55
C PRO A 141 -18.24 33.32 19.49
N ALA A 142 -17.17 32.85 20.14
CA ALA A 142 -16.29 33.68 20.96
C ALA A 142 -15.55 34.77 20.14
N VAL A 143 -15.43 34.55 18.83
CA VAL A 143 -14.83 35.50 17.89
C VAL A 143 -15.83 35.77 16.78
N ARG A 144 -16.09 37.05 16.52
CA ARG A 144 -16.99 37.50 15.45
C ARG A 144 -16.21 38.29 14.44
N LEU A 145 -16.48 38.06 13.17
CA LEU A 145 -15.94 38.87 12.09
C LEU A 145 -16.85 40.10 11.91
N HIS A 146 -16.22 41.27 11.90
CA HIS A 146 -16.89 42.52 11.60
C HIS A 146 -16.33 43.05 10.26
N TYR A 147 -17.23 43.43 9.37
CA TYR A 147 -16.86 44.17 8.16
C TYR A 147 -16.67 45.62 8.56
N VAL A 148 -15.50 46.18 8.25
CA VAL A 148 -15.18 47.60 8.49
C VAL A 148 -14.70 48.14 7.16
N GLU A 149 -15.36 49.19 6.68
CA GLU A 149 -14.94 49.94 5.51
C GLU A 149 -13.94 51.02 5.97
N VAL A 150 -12.75 50.98 5.42
CA VAL A 150 -11.68 51.91 5.78
C VAL A 150 -11.43 52.81 4.59
N GLU A 151 -11.40 54.13 4.82
CA GLU A 151 -11.02 55.08 3.78
C GLU A 151 -9.56 54.88 3.39
N GLU A 152 -9.29 55.06 2.09
CA GLU A 152 -7.95 54.91 1.53
C GLU A 152 -7.02 55.95 2.20
N PRO A 153 -5.84 55.56 2.72
CA PRO A 153 -4.94 56.50 3.38
C PRO A 153 -4.39 57.50 2.38
N ASP A 154 -4.56 58.80 2.68
CA ASP A 154 -3.92 59.88 1.94
C ASP A 154 -2.42 59.88 2.20
N MET A 155 -1.63 59.75 1.16
CA MET A 155 -0.19 59.93 1.21
C MET A 155 0.16 61.40 1.11
N HIS A 156 0.44 62.02 2.22
CA HIS A 156 1.07 63.36 2.32
C HIS A 156 2.56 63.21 2.63
#